data_6df8d176e0add2f210a77ea83098ec07
#
_entry.id   6df8d176e0add2f210a77ea83098ec07
#
_cell.length_a   1.000
_cell.length_b   1.000
_cell.length_c   1.000
_cell.angle_alpha   90.00
_cell.angle_beta   90.00
_cell.angle_gamma   90.00
#
_symmetry.space_group_name_H-M   'P 1'
#
loop_
_entity.id
_entity.type
_entity.pdbx_description
1 polymer ?
#
loop_
_entity_poly.entity_id
_entity_poly.type
_entity_poly.pdbx_seq_one_letter_code
_entity_poly.pdbx_strand_id
1 'polypeptide(L)'
;MAFFTEEIAIDLGTANTLIIHNDKVVVDSPSIVAIDRTTNKIIAIGDEASMMHGKTHENIKTIRPLKDGVIADFNASEQMINTVIKSIPTLKRRFFTPSLRMVICIPSGITEVEMRAVKESAERVNGKEVYLIHEPMAAAIGIGIDIMQPKGNMIVDIGGGTTEIAVIALSGIVCDKSVKIAGDVFTNDIVNYMRSKHNLYVGERTAEKIKIMVGSVIEDLENPPDDMSVQGRDLVTGKPKQAVITYGEISKALDKSI
;
A
#
# COMPACT_ATOMS: atom_id res chain seq x y z
N MET A 1 25.98 -0.34 -29.55
CA MET A 1 25.03 -1.38 -29.18
C MET A 1 23.82 -0.68 -28.57
N ALA A 2 22.65 -0.79 -29.20
CA ALA A 2 21.42 -0.28 -28.59
C ALA A 2 21.13 -1.13 -27.36
N PHE A 3 21.36 -0.59 -26.17
CA PHE A 3 20.90 -1.20 -24.92
C PHE A 3 19.38 -1.14 -24.97
N PHE A 4 18.72 -2.28 -24.96
CA PHE A 4 17.27 -2.33 -24.84
C PHE A 4 16.92 -1.73 -23.48
N THR A 5 16.23 -0.60 -23.51
CA THR A 5 15.68 0.04 -22.33
C THR A 5 14.22 -0.38 -22.24
N GLU A 6 13.80 -0.88 -21.09
CA GLU A 6 12.40 -1.20 -20.79
C GLU A 6 11.82 -0.12 -19.89
N GLU A 7 10.54 0.19 -20.09
CA GLU A 7 9.85 1.22 -19.34
C GLU A 7 8.91 0.58 -18.33
N ILE A 8 9.00 1.01 -17.07
CA ILE A 8 8.11 0.56 -16.01
C ILE A 8 7.61 1.75 -15.19
N ALA A 9 6.36 1.68 -14.76
CA ALA A 9 5.82 2.59 -13.76
C ALA A 9 5.62 1.81 -12.46
N ILE A 10 6.00 2.41 -11.35
CA ILE A 10 5.94 1.80 -10.01
C ILE A 10 5.12 2.72 -9.11
N ASP A 11 4.06 2.18 -8.54
CA ASP A 11 3.41 2.74 -7.37
C ASP A 11 3.94 2.00 -6.14
N LEU A 12 4.72 2.71 -5.32
CA LEU A 12 5.40 2.15 -4.18
C LEU A 12 4.60 2.47 -2.90
N GLY A 13 3.40 1.91 -2.81
CA GLY A 13 2.48 2.21 -1.72
C GLY A 13 2.83 1.52 -0.39
N THR A 14 2.37 2.09 0.72
CA THR A 14 2.53 1.55 2.07
C THR A 14 1.90 0.16 2.21
N ALA A 15 0.73 -0.06 1.61
CA ALA A 15 0.01 -1.33 1.69
C ALA A 15 0.40 -2.29 0.57
N ASN A 16 0.40 -1.82 -0.68
CA ASN A 16 0.67 -2.61 -1.88
C ASN A 16 1.67 -1.89 -2.78
N THR A 17 2.47 -2.68 -3.48
CA THR A 17 3.33 -2.22 -4.58
C THR A 17 2.74 -2.69 -5.89
N LEU A 18 2.48 -1.74 -6.80
CA LEU A 18 2.02 -2.00 -8.16
C LEU A 18 3.13 -1.71 -9.16
N ILE A 19 3.28 -2.57 -10.18
CA ILE A 19 4.16 -2.29 -11.32
C ILE A 19 3.39 -2.44 -12.61
N ILE A 20 3.50 -1.42 -13.45
CA ILE A 20 2.98 -1.42 -14.82
C ILE A 20 4.16 -1.58 -15.79
N HIS A 21 4.02 -2.49 -16.74
CA HIS A 21 4.94 -2.70 -17.85
C HIS A 21 4.15 -3.02 -19.10
N ASN A 22 4.45 -2.32 -20.20
CA ASN A 22 3.71 -2.45 -21.47
C ASN A 22 2.17 -2.28 -21.27
N ASP A 23 1.76 -1.20 -20.62
CA ASP A 23 0.37 -0.83 -20.34
C ASP A 23 -0.45 -1.88 -19.58
N LYS A 24 0.23 -2.77 -18.85
CA LYS A 24 -0.42 -3.81 -18.04
C LYS A 24 0.15 -3.82 -16.63
N VAL A 25 -0.71 -4.01 -15.67
CA VAL A 25 -0.30 -4.34 -14.30
C VAL A 25 0.35 -5.74 -14.35
N VAL A 26 1.64 -5.79 -14.08
CA VAL A 26 2.45 -7.03 -14.08
C VAL A 26 2.80 -7.49 -12.68
N VAL A 27 2.66 -6.61 -11.71
CA VAL A 27 2.78 -6.87 -10.28
C VAL A 27 1.71 -6.10 -9.54
N ASP A 28 1.03 -6.78 -8.66
CA ASP A 28 0.15 -6.25 -7.60
C ASP A 28 0.42 -7.12 -6.37
N SER A 29 1.14 -6.57 -5.41
CA SER A 29 1.66 -7.37 -4.30
C SER A 29 1.74 -6.55 -3.02
N PRO A 30 1.39 -7.13 -1.85
CA PRO A 30 1.54 -6.45 -0.57
C PRO A 30 2.97 -5.96 -0.32
N SER A 31 3.11 -4.74 0.17
CA SER A 31 4.41 -4.13 0.54
C SER A 31 4.89 -4.65 1.88
N ILE A 32 5.19 -5.95 1.96
CA ILE A 32 5.61 -6.64 3.17
C ILE A 32 6.73 -7.64 2.88
N VAL A 33 7.66 -7.77 3.81
CA VAL A 33 8.76 -8.74 3.72
C VAL A 33 8.85 -9.56 5.01
N ALA A 34 9.23 -10.83 4.90
CA ALA A 34 9.57 -11.70 6.03
C ALA A 34 11.09 -11.87 6.10
N ILE A 35 11.65 -11.64 7.27
CA ILE A 35 13.09 -11.64 7.52
C ILE A 35 13.40 -12.71 8.57
N ASP A 36 14.38 -13.56 8.30
CA ASP A 36 14.99 -14.42 9.29
C ASP A 36 15.89 -13.57 10.20
N ARG A 37 15.55 -13.51 11.49
CA ARG A 37 16.25 -12.68 12.49
C ARG A 37 17.68 -13.14 12.76
N THR A 38 17.98 -14.42 12.51
CA THR A 38 19.30 -15.00 12.78
C THR A 38 20.27 -14.61 11.68
N THR A 39 19.83 -14.71 10.42
CA THR A 39 20.66 -14.44 9.24
C THR A 39 20.48 -13.05 8.67
N ASN A 40 19.46 -12.32 9.12
CA ASN A 40 19.01 -11.02 8.59
C ASN A 40 18.71 -11.07 7.06
N LYS A 41 18.31 -12.24 6.56
CA LYS A 41 17.95 -12.42 5.14
C LYS A 41 16.45 -12.37 4.96
N ILE A 42 16.01 -11.78 3.85
CA ILE A 42 14.62 -11.85 3.41
C ILE A 42 14.35 -13.29 2.93
N ILE A 43 13.31 -13.91 3.47
CA ILE A 43 12.87 -15.28 3.17
C ILE A 43 11.55 -15.31 2.37
N ALA A 44 10.75 -14.26 2.44
CA ALA A 44 9.53 -14.11 1.65
C ALA A 44 9.20 -12.64 1.43
N ILE A 45 8.47 -12.35 0.35
CA ILE A 45 8.03 -11.00 -0.05
C ILE A 45 6.58 -11.08 -0.54
N GLY A 46 5.84 -9.99 -0.38
CA GLY A 46 4.49 -9.86 -0.91
C GLY A 46 3.51 -10.85 -0.28
N ASP A 47 2.75 -11.57 -1.10
CA ASP A 47 1.71 -12.48 -0.63
C ASP A 47 2.21 -13.55 0.34
N GLU A 48 3.37 -14.14 0.06
CA GLU A 48 3.97 -15.14 0.94
C GLU A 48 4.29 -14.54 2.33
N ALA A 49 4.91 -13.37 2.37
CA ALA A 49 5.20 -12.67 3.62
C ALA A 49 3.92 -12.22 4.33
N SER A 50 2.92 -11.79 3.58
CA SER A 50 1.59 -11.42 4.12
C SER A 50 0.88 -12.62 4.77
N MET A 51 1.00 -13.82 4.20
CA MET A 51 0.46 -15.03 4.82
C MET A 51 1.15 -15.38 6.14
N MET A 52 2.40 -15.00 6.30
CA MET A 52 3.19 -15.22 7.53
C MET A 52 2.88 -14.16 8.59
N HIS A 53 2.40 -12.97 8.21
CA HIS A 53 2.19 -11.86 9.13
C HIS A 53 1.28 -12.21 10.29
N GLY A 54 1.72 -11.92 11.52
CA GLY A 54 1.01 -12.25 12.76
C GLY A 54 0.99 -13.74 13.15
N LYS A 55 1.68 -14.60 12.41
CA LYS A 55 1.72 -16.07 12.64
C LYS A 55 3.13 -16.65 12.69
N THR A 56 4.15 -15.80 12.64
CA THR A 56 5.55 -16.24 12.55
C THR A 56 6.06 -16.79 13.86
N HIS A 57 6.98 -17.77 13.75
CA HIS A 57 7.85 -18.15 14.85
C HIS A 57 8.74 -16.98 15.26
N GLU A 58 9.24 -16.95 16.50
CA GLU A 58 10.06 -15.87 17.04
C GLU A 58 11.31 -15.52 16.20
N ASN A 59 11.84 -16.50 15.45
CA ASN A 59 12.98 -16.31 14.55
C ASN A 59 12.63 -15.61 13.21
N ILE A 60 11.36 -15.40 12.91
CA ILE A 60 10.91 -14.75 11.69
C ILE A 60 10.20 -13.46 12.07
N LYS A 61 10.59 -12.35 11.44
CA LYS A 61 9.95 -11.04 11.59
C LYS A 61 9.36 -10.63 10.24
N THR A 62 8.08 -10.28 10.24
CA THR A 62 7.48 -9.58 9.10
C THR A 62 7.51 -8.09 9.34
N ILE A 63 7.92 -7.33 8.33
CA ILE A 63 7.94 -5.86 8.36
C ILE A 63 7.33 -5.29 7.07
N ARG A 64 6.74 -4.11 7.18
CA ARG A 64 6.40 -3.27 6.04
C ARG A 64 7.55 -2.29 5.84
N PRO A 65 8.29 -2.38 4.72
CA PRO A 65 9.45 -1.51 4.46
C PRO A 65 9.04 -0.06 4.25
N LEU A 66 7.78 0.15 3.87
CA LEU A 66 7.14 1.45 3.66
C LEU A 66 6.14 1.71 4.78
N LYS A 67 6.14 2.91 5.31
CA LYS A 67 5.22 3.34 6.36
C LYS A 67 4.88 4.81 6.15
N ASP A 68 3.60 5.15 6.31
CA ASP A 68 3.12 6.53 6.18
C ASP A 68 3.58 7.20 4.85
N GLY A 69 3.58 6.42 3.75
CA GLY A 69 3.97 6.88 2.42
C GLY A 69 5.48 6.94 2.17
N VAL A 70 6.34 6.65 3.15
CA VAL A 70 7.79 6.80 3.03
C VAL A 70 8.55 5.52 3.31
N ILE A 71 9.82 5.47 2.88
CA ILE A 71 10.71 4.35 3.16
C ILE A 71 11.11 4.37 4.64
N ALA A 72 10.61 3.40 5.40
CA ALA A 72 10.94 3.21 6.81
C ALA A 72 12.16 2.29 7.00
N ASP A 73 12.39 1.34 6.08
CA ASP A 73 13.55 0.46 6.05
C ASP A 73 14.13 0.41 4.63
N PHE A 74 15.24 1.09 4.43
CA PHE A 74 15.88 1.24 3.13
C PHE A 74 16.32 -0.10 2.53
N ASN A 75 16.99 -0.93 3.33
CA ASN A 75 17.50 -2.22 2.85
C ASN A 75 16.37 -3.19 2.48
N ALA A 76 15.33 -3.23 3.29
CA ALA A 76 14.18 -4.07 3.03
C ALA A 76 13.39 -3.58 1.80
N SER A 77 13.25 -2.26 1.61
CA SER A 77 12.61 -1.65 0.42
C SER A 77 13.39 -1.97 -0.85
N GLU A 78 14.71 -1.76 -0.83
CA GLU A 78 15.57 -2.07 -2.00
C GLU A 78 15.48 -3.55 -2.40
N GLN A 79 15.56 -4.46 -1.43
CA GLN A 79 15.47 -5.90 -1.69
C GLN A 79 14.06 -6.28 -2.18
N MET A 80 13.00 -5.68 -1.62
CA MET A 80 11.63 -5.87 -2.07
C MET A 80 11.47 -5.43 -3.52
N ILE A 81 11.83 -4.20 -3.87
CA ILE A 81 11.75 -3.65 -5.22
C ILE A 81 12.54 -4.52 -6.20
N ASN A 82 13.76 -4.89 -5.84
CA ASN A 82 14.64 -5.74 -6.68
C ASN A 82 14.00 -7.11 -6.95
N THR A 83 13.43 -7.74 -5.92
CA THR A 83 12.80 -9.06 -6.06
C THR A 83 11.53 -8.96 -6.90
N VAL A 84 10.72 -7.93 -6.68
CA VAL A 84 9.48 -7.69 -7.41
C VAL A 84 9.77 -7.40 -8.89
N ILE A 85 10.75 -6.56 -9.21
CA ILE A 85 11.17 -6.29 -10.61
C ILE A 85 11.69 -7.58 -11.26
N LYS A 86 12.51 -8.36 -10.57
CA LYS A 86 12.99 -9.66 -11.07
C LYS A 86 11.88 -10.69 -11.26
N SER A 87 10.73 -10.52 -10.60
CA SER A 87 9.58 -11.41 -10.78
C SER A 87 8.85 -11.18 -12.10
N ILE A 88 9.01 -10.02 -12.75
CA ILE A 88 8.33 -9.66 -13.99
C ILE A 88 8.68 -10.67 -15.11
N PRO A 89 7.69 -11.42 -15.63
CA PRO A 89 7.95 -12.54 -16.54
C PRO A 89 8.65 -12.13 -17.84
N THR A 90 8.36 -10.94 -18.35
CA THR A 90 8.91 -10.40 -19.58
C THR A 90 10.38 -10.01 -19.45
N LEU A 91 10.83 -9.65 -18.25
CA LEU A 91 12.22 -9.33 -17.94
C LEU A 91 13.05 -10.59 -17.61
N LYS A 92 12.44 -11.63 -17.04
CA LYS A 92 13.10 -12.90 -16.69
C LYS A 92 13.63 -13.69 -17.89
N ARG A 93 13.01 -13.58 -19.06
CA ARG A 93 13.29 -14.41 -20.23
C ARG A 93 14.45 -13.90 -21.08
N ARG A 94 15.15 -12.84 -20.69
CA ARG A 94 16.23 -12.23 -21.48
C ARG A 94 17.59 -12.67 -21.01
N PHE A 95 18.49 -12.95 -21.95
CA PHE A 95 19.90 -13.27 -21.69
C PHE A 95 20.68 -12.11 -21.06
N PHE A 96 20.20 -10.87 -21.23
CA PHE A 96 20.80 -9.67 -20.65
C PHE A 96 19.74 -8.90 -19.89
N THR A 97 20.08 -8.44 -18.69
CA THR A 97 19.22 -7.56 -17.89
C THR A 97 19.10 -6.21 -18.61
N PRO A 98 17.91 -5.82 -19.07
CA PRO A 98 17.73 -4.52 -19.73
C PRO A 98 17.98 -3.38 -18.73
N SER A 99 18.39 -2.22 -19.26
CA SER A 99 18.32 -1.01 -18.47
C SER A 99 16.86 -0.59 -18.32
N LEU A 100 16.51 -0.01 -17.18
CA LEU A 100 15.14 0.39 -16.90
C LEU A 100 15.02 1.91 -16.92
N ARG A 101 13.98 2.40 -17.61
CA ARG A 101 13.43 3.74 -17.41
C ARG A 101 12.24 3.59 -16.46
N MET A 102 12.29 4.27 -15.33
CA MET A 102 11.33 4.12 -14.26
C MET A 102 10.60 5.42 -14.01
N VAL A 103 9.28 5.35 -13.88
CA VAL A 103 8.46 6.40 -13.26
C VAL A 103 7.97 5.84 -11.93
N ILE A 104 8.23 6.56 -10.83
CA ILE A 104 7.88 6.09 -9.48
C ILE A 104 6.99 7.14 -8.82
N CYS A 105 5.84 6.69 -8.30
CA CYS A 105 4.93 7.52 -7.53
C CYS A 105 5.52 7.82 -6.15
N ILE A 106 5.35 9.05 -5.71
CA ILE A 106 5.80 9.54 -4.39
C ILE A 106 4.69 10.39 -3.75
N PRO A 107 4.55 10.35 -2.41
CA PRO A 107 3.60 11.22 -1.70
C PRO A 107 3.92 12.71 -1.88
N SER A 108 2.90 13.56 -1.79
CA SER A 108 3.07 15.02 -1.89
C SER A 108 3.91 15.59 -0.74
N GLY A 109 3.78 15.01 0.47
CA GLY A 109 4.48 15.47 1.66
C GLY A 109 5.89 14.89 1.86
N ILE A 110 6.46 14.24 0.84
CA ILE A 110 7.79 13.61 0.92
C ILE A 110 8.91 14.65 1.03
N THR A 111 9.91 14.38 1.86
CA THR A 111 11.11 15.21 1.99
C THR A 111 12.12 14.95 0.87
N GLU A 112 13.02 15.92 0.59
CA GLU A 112 14.08 15.72 -0.40
C GLU A 112 15.01 14.54 -0.09
N VAL A 113 15.23 14.25 1.20
CA VAL A 113 16.04 13.11 1.64
C VAL A 113 15.37 11.80 1.27
N GLU A 114 14.06 11.70 1.50
CA GLU A 114 13.25 10.53 1.16
C GLU A 114 13.14 10.37 -0.36
N MET A 115 12.93 11.46 -1.14
CA MET A 115 12.95 11.41 -2.60
C MET A 115 14.28 10.87 -3.13
N ARG A 116 15.40 11.31 -2.56
CA ARG A 116 16.72 10.80 -2.90
C ARG A 116 16.84 9.31 -2.58
N ALA A 117 16.34 8.87 -1.43
CA ALA A 117 16.36 7.46 -1.03
C ALA A 117 15.58 6.57 -2.02
N VAL A 118 14.38 7.02 -2.46
CA VAL A 118 13.61 6.33 -3.50
C VAL A 118 14.40 6.22 -4.79
N LYS A 119 15.00 7.32 -5.24
CA LYS A 119 15.78 7.37 -6.48
C LYS A 119 17.00 6.46 -6.43
N GLU A 120 17.78 6.53 -5.34
CA GLU A 120 18.95 5.65 -5.13
C GLU A 120 18.56 4.17 -5.09
N SER A 121 17.43 3.82 -4.46
CA SER A 121 16.91 2.45 -4.46
C SER A 121 16.60 1.97 -5.87
N ALA A 122 15.97 2.81 -6.69
CA ALA A 122 15.65 2.49 -8.08
C ALA A 122 16.91 2.35 -8.96
N GLU A 123 17.90 3.22 -8.77
CA GLU A 123 19.19 3.17 -9.50
C GLU A 123 19.95 1.86 -9.20
N ARG A 124 19.92 1.37 -7.96
CA ARG A 124 20.56 0.11 -7.55
C ARG A 124 19.90 -1.13 -8.16
N VAL A 125 18.64 -1.04 -8.56
CA VAL A 125 17.94 -2.14 -9.27
C VAL A 125 17.91 -1.96 -10.79
N ASN A 126 18.95 -1.32 -11.35
CA ASN A 126 19.18 -1.11 -12.77
C ASN A 126 18.32 -0.01 -13.42
N GLY A 127 17.76 0.91 -12.63
CA GLY A 127 17.15 2.15 -13.11
C GLY A 127 18.22 3.10 -13.65
N LYS A 128 18.26 3.31 -14.96
CA LYS A 128 19.18 4.29 -15.57
C LYS A 128 18.58 5.67 -15.66
N GLU A 129 17.28 5.72 -15.89
CA GLU A 129 16.50 6.95 -15.95
C GLU A 129 15.37 6.80 -14.95
N VAL A 130 15.40 7.59 -13.87
CA VAL A 130 14.39 7.52 -12.80
C VAL A 130 13.70 8.86 -12.69
N TYR A 131 12.39 8.85 -12.92
CA TYR A 131 11.51 10.00 -12.79
C TYR A 131 10.58 9.78 -11.59
N LEU A 132 10.36 10.83 -10.82
CA LEU A 132 9.43 10.82 -9.70
C LEU A 132 8.19 11.64 -10.08
N ILE A 133 7.02 11.13 -9.73
CA ILE A 133 5.74 11.80 -9.93
C ILE A 133 4.95 11.77 -8.62
N HIS A 134 4.28 12.86 -8.26
CA HIS A 134 3.42 12.88 -7.08
C HIS A 134 2.17 12.02 -7.28
N GLU A 135 1.81 11.21 -6.27
CA GLU A 135 0.66 10.30 -6.29
C GLU A 135 -0.63 10.96 -6.80
N PRO A 136 -1.06 12.15 -6.31
CA PRO A 136 -2.27 12.79 -6.82
C PRO A 136 -2.19 13.17 -8.31
N MET A 137 -0.99 13.51 -8.80
CA MET A 137 -0.79 13.81 -10.22
C MET A 137 -0.91 12.55 -11.08
N ALA A 138 -0.31 11.45 -10.62
CA ALA A 138 -0.42 10.15 -11.27
C ALA A 138 -1.88 9.66 -11.28
N ALA A 139 -2.60 9.82 -10.17
CA ALA A 139 -4.02 9.50 -10.05
C ALA A 139 -4.87 10.31 -11.03
N ALA A 140 -4.66 11.64 -11.12
CA ALA A 140 -5.37 12.51 -12.06
C ALA A 140 -5.20 12.07 -13.51
N ILE A 141 -3.96 11.74 -13.90
CA ILE A 141 -3.64 11.24 -15.25
C ILE A 141 -4.32 9.88 -15.47
N GLY A 142 -4.25 8.99 -14.48
CA GLY A 142 -4.79 7.62 -14.56
C GLY A 142 -6.30 7.58 -14.76
N ILE A 143 -7.05 8.51 -14.15
CA ILE A 143 -8.51 8.62 -14.33
C ILE A 143 -8.92 9.49 -15.53
N GLY A 144 -7.93 9.96 -16.33
CA GLY A 144 -8.17 10.67 -17.59
C GLY A 144 -8.54 12.14 -17.42
N ILE A 145 -8.19 12.78 -16.30
CA ILE A 145 -8.35 14.23 -16.15
C ILE A 145 -7.35 14.94 -17.06
N ASP A 146 -7.85 15.89 -17.86
CA ASP A 146 -6.98 16.80 -18.63
C ASP A 146 -6.36 17.83 -17.69
N ILE A 147 -5.15 17.48 -17.21
CA ILE A 147 -4.41 18.31 -16.26
C ILE A 147 -3.88 19.62 -16.88
N MET A 148 -3.89 19.76 -18.21
CA MET A 148 -3.37 20.94 -18.92
C MET A 148 -4.36 22.11 -18.92
N GLN A 149 -5.62 21.86 -18.62
CA GLN A 149 -6.64 22.92 -18.61
C GLN A 149 -6.44 23.90 -17.45
N PRO A 150 -6.82 25.18 -17.65
CA PRO A 150 -6.80 26.20 -16.59
C PRO A 150 -8.00 26.05 -15.63
N LYS A 151 -8.33 24.82 -15.27
CA LYS A 151 -9.42 24.46 -14.36
C LYS A 151 -8.85 23.63 -13.20
N GLY A 152 -9.10 24.07 -11.98
CA GLY A 152 -8.71 23.34 -10.79
C GLY A 152 -9.51 22.04 -10.66
N ASN A 153 -8.80 20.91 -10.57
CA ASN A 153 -9.38 19.61 -10.26
C ASN A 153 -8.81 19.15 -8.92
N MET A 154 -9.69 18.85 -7.97
CA MET A 154 -9.28 18.32 -6.68
C MET A 154 -9.26 16.79 -6.74
N ILE A 155 -8.13 16.23 -6.35
CA ILE A 155 -7.90 14.79 -6.20
C ILE A 155 -7.81 14.50 -4.72
N VAL A 156 -8.51 13.45 -4.28
CA VAL A 156 -8.36 12.85 -2.95
C VAL A 156 -7.96 11.40 -3.18
N ASP A 157 -6.75 11.08 -2.84
CA ASP A 157 -6.17 9.74 -2.96
C ASP A 157 -6.00 9.14 -1.56
N ILE A 158 -6.74 8.07 -1.27
CA ILE A 158 -6.76 7.41 0.04
C ILE A 158 -5.99 6.11 -0.08
N GLY A 159 -4.73 6.14 0.32
CA GLY A 159 -3.84 4.99 0.32
C GLY A 159 -3.95 4.10 1.56
N GLY A 160 -2.92 3.29 1.79
CA GLY A 160 -2.79 2.49 3.03
C GLY A 160 -2.32 3.32 4.22
N GLY A 161 -1.26 4.12 4.04
CA GLY A 161 -0.60 4.90 5.10
C GLY A 161 -0.96 6.38 5.11
N THR A 162 -1.26 6.96 3.95
CA THR A 162 -1.54 8.39 3.76
C THR A 162 -2.79 8.63 2.95
N THR A 163 -3.42 9.78 3.17
CA THR A 163 -4.42 10.37 2.29
C THR A 163 -3.83 11.64 1.71
N GLU A 164 -3.72 11.67 0.39
CA GLU A 164 -3.19 12.78 -0.39
C GLU A 164 -4.35 13.60 -0.97
N ILE A 165 -4.34 14.90 -0.71
CA ILE A 165 -5.34 15.82 -1.25
C ILE A 165 -4.59 16.87 -2.06
N ALA A 166 -4.90 17.02 -3.34
CA ALA A 166 -4.24 18.02 -4.18
C ALA A 166 -5.23 18.70 -5.13
N VAL A 167 -4.99 19.96 -5.41
CA VAL A 167 -5.65 20.69 -6.50
C VAL A 167 -4.67 20.85 -7.64
N ILE A 168 -5.04 20.35 -8.82
CA ILE A 168 -4.21 20.32 -10.02
C ILE A 168 -4.82 21.23 -11.09
N ALA A 169 -4.00 22.08 -11.69
CA ALA A 169 -4.35 22.92 -12.84
C ALA A 169 -3.09 23.23 -13.64
N LEU A 170 -3.21 23.39 -14.96
CA LEU A 170 -2.11 23.78 -15.87
C LEU A 170 -0.85 22.92 -15.67
N SER A 171 -1.05 21.60 -15.53
CA SER A 171 0.01 20.59 -15.32
C SER A 171 0.81 20.76 -14.03
N GLY A 172 0.33 21.55 -13.07
CA GLY A 172 0.98 21.78 -11.78
C GLY A 172 0.06 21.50 -10.60
N ILE A 173 0.66 21.16 -9.46
CA ILE A 173 -0.03 21.11 -8.18
C ILE A 173 -0.11 22.54 -7.64
N VAL A 174 -1.33 23.07 -7.52
CA VAL A 174 -1.59 24.43 -7.01
C VAL A 174 -1.49 24.48 -5.49
N CYS A 175 -2.06 23.47 -4.85
CA CYS A 175 -1.92 23.23 -3.41
C CYS A 175 -2.14 21.76 -3.13
N ASP A 176 -1.53 21.29 -2.05
CA ASP A 176 -1.65 19.92 -1.59
C ASP A 176 -1.63 19.81 -0.07
N LYS A 177 -2.11 18.68 0.41
CA LYS A 177 -2.08 18.27 1.80
C LYS A 177 -1.96 16.77 1.91
N SER A 178 -0.97 16.31 2.65
CA SER A 178 -0.84 14.91 3.05
C SER A 178 -1.24 14.73 4.51
N VAL A 179 -2.05 13.73 4.81
CA VAL A 179 -2.44 13.35 6.17
C VAL A 179 -2.19 11.86 6.40
N LYS A 180 -1.74 11.52 7.62
CA LYS A 180 -1.45 10.13 8.02
C LYS A 180 -2.70 9.43 8.60
N ILE A 181 -3.84 9.64 7.96
CA ILE A 181 -5.11 8.99 8.25
C ILE A 181 -5.54 8.32 6.95
N ALA A 182 -5.53 6.99 6.92
CA ALA A 182 -5.78 6.21 5.73
C ALA A 182 -6.13 4.75 6.10
N GLY A 183 -6.05 3.83 5.17
CA GLY A 183 -6.49 2.45 5.31
C GLY A 183 -5.98 1.72 6.55
N ASP A 184 -4.72 1.93 6.95
CA ASP A 184 -4.13 1.28 8.13
C ASP A 184 -4.75 1.80 9.45
N VAL A 185 -5.07 3.11 9.51
CA VAL A 185 -5.78 3.70 10.66
C VAL A 185 -7.17 3.10 10.75
N PHE A 186 -7.91 3.04 9.64
CA PHE A 186 -9.25 2.45 9.60
C PHE A 186 -9.24 0.98 10.04
N THR A 187 -8.26 0.21 9.59
CA THR A 187 -8.09 -1.19 10.01
C THR A 187 -7.84 -1.30 11.51
N ASN A 188 -7.01 -0.41 12.06
CA ASN A 188 -6.73 -0.38 13.50
C ASN A 188 -7.96 0.04 14.33
N ASP A 189 -8.76 0.98 13.84
CA ASP A 189 -10.02 1.37 14.48
C ASP A 189 -10.99 0.20 14.58
N ILE A 190 -11.08 -0.62 13.52
CA ILE A 190 -11.88 -1.85 13.55
C ILE A 190 -11.32 -2.84 14.58
N VAL A 191 -9.99 -3.05 14.65
CA VAL A 191 -9.38 -3.90 15.70
C VAL A 191 -9.77 -3.42 17.09
N ASN A 192 -9.72 -2.10 17.32
CA ASN A 192 -10.05 -1.50 18.61
C ASN A 192 -11.56 -1.60 18.91
N TYR A 193 -12.41 -1.44 17.91
CA TYR A 193 -13.86 -1.63 18.03
C TYR A 193 -14.20 -3.08 18.42
N MET A 194 -13.65 -4.06 17.72
CA MET A 194 -13.83 -5.48 18.01
C MET A 194 -13.40 -5.82 19.44
N ARG A 195 -12.31 -5.23 19.88
CA ARG A 195 -11.81 -5.37 21.26
C ARG A 195 -12.78 -4.81 22.29
N SER A 196 -13.24 -3.58 22.08
CA SER A 196 -14.02 -2.83 23.07
C SER A 196 -15.50 -3.23 23.11
N LYS A 197 -16.09 -3.56 21.96
CA LYS A 197 -17.53 -3.85 21.86
C LYS A 197 -17.86 -5.34 21.88
N HIS A 198 -17.00 -6.17 21.29
CA HIS A 198 -17.24 -7.62 21.20
C HIS A 198 -16.39 -8.44 22.17
N ASN A 199 -15.43 -7.82 22.90
CA ASN A 199 -14.40 -8.50 23.68
C ASN A 199 -13.66 -9.56 22.82
N LEU A 200 -13.45 -9.25 21.54
CA LEU A 200 -12.90 -10.16 20.56
C LEU A 200 -11.59 -9.62 20.01
N TYR A 201 -10.51 -10.37 20.16
CA TYR A 201 -9.26 -10.07 19.49
C TYR A 201 -9.29 -10.65 18.06
N VAL A 202 -9.19 -9.77 17.09
CA VAL A 202 -8.99 -10.10 15.68
C VAL A 202 -7.63 -9.58 15.23
N GLY A 203 -6.95 -10.32 14.35
CA GLY A 203 -5.70 -9.84 13.74
C GLY A 203 -5.98 -8.80 12.65
N GLU A 204 -4.95 -8.03 12.31
CA GLU A 204 -4.99 -6.97 11.29
C GLU A 204 -5.59 -7.46 9.96
N ARG A 205 -5.18 -8.63 9.47
CA ARG A 205 -5.73 -9.22 8.24
C ARG A 205 -7.24 -9.50 8.31
N THR A 206 -7.75 -9.86 9.49
CA THR A 206 -9.19 -10.08 9.68
C THR A 206 -9.93 -8.74 9.70
N ALA A 207 -9.36 -7.74 10.39
CA ALA A 207 -9.92 -6.39 10.42
C ALA A 207 -9.92 -5.74 9.03
N GLU A 208 -8.86 -5.95 8.24
CA GLU A 208 -8.81 -5.52 6.84
C GLU A 208 -9.92 -6.16 6.00
N LYS A 209 -10.17 -7.45 6.17
CA LYS A 209 -11.31 -8.11 5.52
C LYS A 209 -12.65 -7.54 5.94
N ILE A 210 -12.83 -7.24 7.23
CA ILE A 210 -14.05 -6.58 7.73
C ILE A 210 -14.23 -5.24 7.04
N LYS A 211 -13.16 -4.43 6.97
CA LYS A 211 -13.17 -3.14 6.29
C LYS A 211 -13.62 -3.24 4.83
N ILE A 212 -13.08 -4.21 4.09
CA ILE A 212 -13.39 -4.40 2.66
C ILE A 212 -14.81 -4.92 2.45
N MET A 213 -15.27 -5.85 3.28
CA MET A 213 -16.53 -6.56 3.05
C MET A 213 -17.76 -5.85 3.60
N VAL A 214 -17.61 -5.19 4.75
CA VAL A 214 -18.73 -4.55 5.46
C VAL A 214 -18.44 -3.12 5.90
N GLY A 215 -17.28 -2.55 5.46
CA GLY A 215 -16.93 -1.15 5.76
C GLY A 215 -17.88 -0.18 5.07
N SER A 216 -18.33 0.82 5.82
CA SER A 216 -19.11 1.94 5.32
C SER A 216 -18.84 3.15 6.20
N VAL A 217 -18.96 4.34 5.62
CA VAL A 217 -18.99 5.62 6.35
C VAL A 217 -20.40 6.22 6.37
N ILE A 218 -21.31 5.61 5.65
CA ILE A 218 -22.72 6.01 5.56
C ILE A 218 -23.55 5.05 6.40
N GLU A 219 -24.33 5.57 7.34
CA GLU A 219 -25.16 4.73 8.23
C GLU A 219 -26.41 4.17 7.52
N ASP A 220 -26.98 4.94 6.56
CA ASP A 220 -28.20 4.56 5.85
C ASP A 220 -27.88 4.25 4.38
N LEU A 221 -27.40 3.04 4.12
CA LEU A 221 -27.19 2.54 2.75
C LEU A 221 -28.49 1.99 2.16
N GLU A 222 -28.81 2.36 0.91
CA GLU A 222 -29.94 1.75 0.19
C GLU A 222 -29.77 0.24 -0.05
N ASN A 223 -28.53 -0.18 -0.29
CA ASN A 223 -28.17 -1.58 -0.51
C ASN A 223 -26.99 -1.95 0.41
N PRO A 224 -27.26 -2.23 1.69
CA PRO A 224 -26.20 -2.57 2.63
C PRO A 224 -25.55 -3.92 2.28
N PRO A 225 -24.26 -4.09 2.56
CA PRO A 225 -23.62 -5.40 2.47
C PRO A 225 -24.21 -6.37 3.49
N ASP A 226 -24.11 -7.67 3.18
CA ASP A 226 -24.49 -8.72 4.13
C ASP A 226 -23.65 -8.71 5.38
N ASP A 227 -24.24 -9.08 6.51
CA ASP A 227 -23.55 -9.23 7.77
C ASP A 227 -22.42 -10.25 7.67
N MET A 228 -21.27 -9.94 8.27
CA MET A 228 -20.09 -10.78 8.22
C MET A 228 -19.88 -11.55 9.51
N SER A 229 -19.74 -12.87 9.41
CA SER A 229 -19.33 -13.72 10.54
C SER A 229 -17.81 -13.73 10.68
N VAL A 230 -17.32 -13.36 11.85
CA VAL A 230 -15.90 -13.19 12.18
C VAL A 230 -15.50 -14.08 13.34
N GLN A 231 -14.37 -14.76 13.21
CA GLN A 231 -13.76 -15.55 14.27
C GLN A 231 -12.53 -14.85 14.85
N GLY A 232 -12.40 -14.91 16.18
CA GLY A 232 -11.27 -14.36 16.90
C GLY A 232 -11.07 -15.03 18.24
N ARG A 233 -10.18 -14.48 19.06
CA ARG A 233 -9.95 -14.93 20.43
C ARG A 233 -10.76 -14.07 21.39
N ASP A 234 -11.61 -14.70 22.20
CA ASP A 234 -12.30 -14.04 23.30
C ASP A 234 -11.28 -13.51 24.32
N LEU A 235 -11.37 -12.23 24.64
CA LEU A 235 -10.40 -11.56 25.52
C LEU A 235 -10.59 -11.92 27.00
N VAL A 236 -11.76 -12.44 27.38
CA VAL A 236 -12.08 -12.83 28.76
C VAL A 236 -11.66 -14.27 29.01
N THR A 237 -12.04 -15.18 28.11
CA THR A 237 -11.82 -16.62 28.30
C THR A 237 -10.59 -17.17 27.60
N GLY A 238 -10.01 -16.40 26.67
CA GLY A 238 -8.89 -16.82 25.81
C GLY A 238 -9.26 -17.85 24.74
N LYS A 239 -10.52 -18.29 24.68
CA LYS A 239 -11.01 -19.33 23.75
C LYS A 239 -11.41 -18.74 22.40
N PRO A 240 -11.47 -19.55 21.32
CA PRO A 240 -12.09 -19.12 20.07
C PRO A 240 -13.54 -18.68 20.27
N LYS A 241 -13.91 -17.56 19.67
CA LYS A 241 -15.26 -16.99 19.71
C LYS A 241 -15.62 -16.44 18.32
N GLN A 242 -16.88 -16.50 17.99
CA GLN A 242 -17.46 -15.99 16.77
C GLN A 242 -18.38 -14.80 17.09
N ALA A 243 -18.38 -13.78 16.25
CA ALA A 243 -19.29 -12.65 16.30
C ALA A 243 -19.83 -12.35 14.90
N VAL A 244 -21.04 -11.86 14.80
CA VAL A 244 -21.62 -11.33 13.55
C VAL A 244 -21.46 -9.82 13.60
N ILE A 245 -20.95 -9.25 12.52
CA ILE A 245 -20.60 -7.83 12.41
C ILE A 245 -21.42 -7.22 11.27
N THR A 246 -22.04 -6.09 11.55
CA THR A 246 -22.86 -5.34 10.60
C THR A 246 -22.09 -4.13 10.05
N TYR A 247 -22.48 -3.63 8.88
CA TYR A 247 -21.90 -2.43 8.30
C TYR A 247 -22.12 -1.18 9.20
N GLY A 248 -23.28 -1.07 9.86
CA GLY A 248 -23.57 0.04 10.78
C GLY A 248 -22.68 0.04 12.04
N GLU A 249 -22.18 -1.12 12.48
CA GLU A 249 -21.18 -1.18 13.54
C GLU A 249 -19.81 -0.68 13.04
N ILE A 250 -19.45 -1.02 11.81
CA ILE A 250 -18.17 -0.59 11.24
C ILE A 250 -18.19 0.89 10.89
N SER A 251 -19.31 1.41 10.40
CA SER A 251 -19.49 2.87 10.24
C SER A 251 -19.18 3.63 11.53
N LYS A 252 -19.76 3.19 12.66
CA LYS A 252 -19.47 3.79 13.98
C LYS A 252 -18.02 3.61 14.44
N ALA A 253 -17.38 2.52 14.04
CA ALA A 253 -15.97 2.29 14.36
C ALA A 253 -15.05 3.30 13.63
N LEU A 254 -15.43 3.70 12.44
CA LEU A 254 -14.64 4.58 11.55
C LEU A 254 -14.95 6.08 11.73
N ASP A 255 -16.06 6.43 12.38
CA ASP A 255 -16.59 7.80 12.51
C ASP A 255 -15.58 8.86 13.00
N LYS A 256 -14.56 8.44 13.77
CA LYS A 256 -13.56 9.37 14.29
C LYS A 256 -12.40 9.63 13.32
N SER A 257 -12.18 8.74 12.38
CA SER A 257 -11.03 8.78 11.48
C SER A 257 -11.40 9.21 10.07
N ILE A 258 -12.69 9.28 9.78
CA ILE A 258 -13.25 9.78 8.53
C ILE A 258 -14.10 11.01 8.81
#